data_43bdb8558c72d63cc55efc84c6419f0f
#
_entry.id   43bdb8558c72d63cc55efc84c6419f0f
#
_cell.length_a   1.000
_cell.length_b   1.000
_cell.length_c   1.000
_cell.angle_alpha   90.00
_cell.angle_beta   90.00
_cell.angle_gamma   90.00
#
_symmetry.space_group_name_H-M   'P 1'
#
loop_
_entity.id
_entity.type
_entity.pdbx_description
1 polymer ?
#
loop_
_entity_poly.entity_id
_entity_poly.type
_entity_poly.pdbx_seq_one_letter_code
_entity_poly.pdbx_strand_id
1 'polypeptide(L)'
;MKAWTDCLTPVSLCLLLVVIIGHGGATNDLAYAEDSVKEAAKHVRLDPGVSLEVVFIPPGEFMMGSTAAEKKWAVGQDGGAEFSSGGGVRESFEGEPRRMQVKDGFWMGRTEVTVAQFRVFADRTGFVTDAEKPGGKTQCFDRNWIPQHGNSGKPPHPWVEMENKSWRDPNHGVVQQDDFPVVCVSYNDMKSFCAWLTKQERNAGTLPDGMIYRLPTEAEWAFACRGGRDDSSYFWWGNDLNDAKGRLNISAIDFLPDRDEVWPGARLPWSDGFAMVSPVDGYGERGRNGFGLADMLGGVWELTLDHFDPQGGHEDIHYEDAVLRTVRNPVCRGGNYYDVPGNARCAVRLGIASDTYSDSRDGFRICLGGPR
;
A
#
# COMPACT_ATOMS: atom_id res chain seq x y z
N MET A 1 -55.79 -28.26 3.76
CA MET A 1 -56.37 -27.03 4.28
C MET A 1 -55.49 -26.54 5.42
N LYS A 2 -54.76 -25.52 5.18
CA LYS A 2 -54.25 -24.42 6.00
C LYS A 2 -52.98 -23.87 5.33
N ALA A 3 -53.17 -22.68 4.80
CA ALA A 3 -52.13 -21.87 4.18
C ALA A 3 -51.15 -21.38 5.24
N TRP A 4 -49.87 -21.31 4.89
CA TRP A 4 -48.85 -20.56 5.59
C TRP A 4 -48.42 -19.39 4.68
N THR A 5 -48.74 -18.20 5.17
CA THR A 5 -48.33 -16.93 4.58
C THR A 5 -46.93 -16.59 5.00
N ASP A 6 -46.10 -16.31 4.01
CA ASP A 6 -44.74 -15.81 4.17
C ASP A 6 -44.69 -14.42 4.80
N CYS A 7 -43.84 -14.28 5.81
CA CYS A 7 -43.53 -13.02 6.46
C CYS A 7 -42.14 -12.56 6.01
N LEU A 8 -42.10 -11.66 5.04
CA LEU A 8 -40.91 -10.93 4.67
C LEU A 8 -40.65 -9.80 5.66
N THR A 9 -39.58 -9.85 6.40
CA THR A 9 -39.09 -8.74 7.23
C THR A 9 -38.21 -7.81 6.41
N PRO A 10 -38.41 -6.48 6.45
CA PRO A 10 -37.56 -5.52 5.78
C PRO A 10 -36.27 -5.27 6.58
N VAL A 11 -35.13 -5.26 5.87
CA VAL A 11 -33.83 -4.87 6.37
C VAL A 11 -33.87 -3.38 6.71
N SER A 12 -33.63 -3.05 7.96
CA SER A 12 -33.54 -1.66 8.43
C SER A 12 -32.26 -1.02 7.98
N LEU A 13 -32.39 -0.03 7.09
CA LEU A 13 -31.36 0.90 6.70
C LEU A 13 -31.14 1.93 7.83
N CYS A 14 -30.05 1.83 8.61
CA CYS A 14 -29.69 2.86 9.59
C CYS A 14 -29.15 4.10 8.87
N LEU A 15 -30.01 5.10 8.67
CA LEU A 15 -29.58 6.45 8.29
C LEU A 15 -29.07 7.17 9.54
N LEU A 16 -27.79 7.49 9.59
CA LEU A 16 -27.21 8.38 10.59
C LEU A 16 -27.52 9.84 10.17
N LEU A 17 -28.49 10.45 10.82
CA LEU A 17 -28.84 11.87 10.63
C LEU A 17 -27.93 12.70 11.54
N VAL A 18 -26.94 13.40 10.99
CA VAL A 18 -26.19 14.45 11.70
C VAL A 18 -26.99 15.75 11.58
N VAL A 19 -27.59 16.19 12.66
CA VAL A 19 -28.29 17.49 12.74
C VAL A 19 -27.28 18.58 13.09
N ILE A 20 -26.89 19.38 12.10
CA ILE A 20 -26.16 20.63 12.32
C ILE A 20 -27.18 21.78 12.40
N ILE A 21 -27.37 22.37 13.57
CA ILE A 21 -28.14 23.61 13.75
C ILE A 21 -27.19 24.79 13.60
N GLY A 22 -27.19 25.45 12.46
CA GLY A 22 -26.49 26.70 12.21
C GLY A 22 -27.23 27.55 11.20
N HIS A 23 -27.54 28.81 11.57
CA HIS A 23 -28.40 29.74 10.83
C HIS A 23 -27.79 30.22 9.52
N GLY A 24 -28.54 30.13 8.43
CA GLY A 24 -28.47 30.99 7.24
C GLY A 24 -27.57 30.51 6.09
N GLY A 25 -28.17 29.89 5.05
CA GLY A 25 -27.52 29.60 3.77
C GLY A 25 -27.72 28.17 3.23
N ALA A 26 -28.84 27.53 3.51
CA ALA A 26 -28.98 26.06 3.45
C ALA A 26 -29.54 25.45 2.16
N THR A 27 -29.34 26.03 0.97
CA THR A 27 -29.88 25.40 -0.27
C THR A 27 -28.82 24.93 -1.26
N ASN A 28 -27.55 25.35 -1.17
CA ASN A 28 -26.50 24.90 -2.08
C ASN A 28 -25.60 23.79 -1.49
N ASP A 29 -25.49 23.70 -0.15
CA ASP A 29 -24.59 22.72 0.48
C ASP A 29 -25.17 21.28 0.52
N LEU A 30 -26.48 21.15 0.52
CA LEU A 30 -27.14 19.83 0.48
C LEU A 30 -27.08 19.19 -0.91
N ALA A 31 -27.15 19.96 -1.97
CA ALA A 31 -27.01 19.47 -3.35
C ALA A 31 -25.57 19.03 -3.64
N TYR A 32 -24.56 19.69 -3.08
CA TYR A 32 -23.16 19.29 -3.20
C TYR A 32 -22.86 18.01 -2.41
N ALA A 33 -23.51 17.79 -1.27
CA ALA A 33 -23.35 16.58 -0.46
C ALA A 33 -24.07 15.36 -1.09
N GLU A 34 -25.23 15.55 -1.73
CA GLU A 34 -25.96 14.46 -2.38
C GLU A 34 -25.33 14.00 -3.71
N ASP A 35 -24.71 14.91 -4.49
CA ASP A 35 -23.99 14.54 -5.70
C ASP A 35 -22.61 13.91 -5.39
N SER A 36 -21.95 14.26 -4.30
CA SER A 36 -20.67 13.66 -3.89
C SER A 36 -20.78 12.22 -3.35
N VAL A 37 -21.97 11.80 -2.92
CA VAL A 37 -22.22 10.41 -2.47
C VAL A 37 -22.45 9.46 -3.65
N LYS A 38 -22.68 9.95 -4.86
CA LYS A 38 -23.02 9.10 -6.03
C LYS A 38 -21.83 8.49 -6.78
N GLU A 39 -20.58 8.87 -6.50
CA GLU A 39 -19.39 8.25 -7.12
C GLU A 39 -18.33 7.90 -6.08
N ALA A 40 -18.60 6.91 -5.22
CA ALA A 40 -17.60 6.44 -4.25
C ALA A 40 -16.43 5.70 -4.92
N ALA A 41 -16.57 5.26 -6.17
CA ALA A 41 -15.52 4.58 -6.94
C ALA A 41 -15.65 4.86 -8.44
N LYS A 42 -14.50 4.92 -9.14
CA LYS A 42 -14.41 5.05 -10.60
C LYS A 42 -13.63 3.89 -11.19
N HIS A 43 -14.08 3.42 -12.35
CA HIS A 43 -13.37 2.42 -13.14
C HIS A 43 -12.65 3.08 -14.32
N VAL A 44 -11.34 2.96 -14.34
CA VAL A 44 -10.49 3.41 -15.44
C VAL A 44 -10.21 2.22 -16.34
N ARG A 45 -10.75 2.22 -17.55
CA ARG A 45 -10.58 1.12 -18.49
C ARG A 45 -9.22 1.23 -19.18
N LEU A 46 -8.38 0.22 -18.99
CA LEU A 46 -7.07 0.13 -19.63
C LEU A 46 -7.12 -0.65 -20.94
N ASP A 47 -7.88 -1.76 -20.96
CA ASP A 47 -8.05 -2.63 -22.13
C ASP A 47 -9.38 -3.41 -22.05
N PRO A 48 -9.86 -4.11 -23.10
CA PRO A 48 -10.97 -5.05 -22.94
C PRO A 48 -10.67 -6.07 -21.84
N GLY A 49 -11.49 -6.05 -20.78
CA GLY A 49 -11.33 -6.96 -19.63
C GLY A 49 -10.30 -6.53 -18.58
N VAL A 50 -9.55 -5.45 -18.80
CA VAL A 50 -8.62 -4.91 -17.80
C VAL A 50 -9.01 -3.49 -17.41
N SER A 51 -9.35 -3.30 -16.16
CA SER A 51 -9.67 -2.00 -15.58
C SER A 51 -8.92 -1.79 -14.27
N LEU A 52 -8.84 -0.54 -13.84
CA LEU A 52 -8.30 -0.11 -12.56
C LEU A 52 -9.42 0.63 -11.84
N GLU A 53 -9.62 0.32 -10.57
CA GLU A 53 -10.62 0.98 -9.75
C GLU A 53 -9.95 2.00 -8.83
N VAL A 54 -10.50 3.21 -8.77
CA VAL A 54 -10.07 4.25 -7.82
C VAL A 54 -11.22 4.64 -6.91
N VAL A 55 -10.91 4.85 -5.64
CA VAL A 55 -11.85 5.22 -4.57
C VAL A 55 -11.57 6.66 -4.17
N PHE A 56 -12.63 7.45 -3.96
CA PHE A 56 -12.49 8.83 -3.49
C PHE A 56 -12.14 8.88 -2.01
N ILE A 57 -11.07 9.59 -1.69
CA ILE A 57 -10.60 9.87 -0.34
C ILE A 57 -10.91 11.34 -0.04
N PRO A 58 -11.83 11.64 0.90
CA PRO A 58 -12.19 13.01 1.22
C PRO A 58 -11.04 13.74 1.93
N PRO A 59 -11.02 15.09 1.92
CA PRO A 59 -10.10 15.83 2.77
C PRO A 59 -10.35 15.51 4.25
N GLY A 60 -9.30 15.63 5.06
CA GLY A 60 -9.42 15.30 6.48
C GLY A 60 -8.13 15.51 7.26
N GLU A 61 -8.18 15.19 8.53
CA GLU A 61 -7.04 15.24 9.44
C GLU A 61 -6.76 13.86 10.03
N PHE A 62 -5.51 13.59 10.38
CA PHE A 62 -5.10 12.32 10.97
C PHE A 62 -3.83 12.48 11.82
N MET A 63 -3.52 11.45 12.60
CA MET A 63 -2.25 11.39 13.33
C MET A 63 -1.22 10.60 12.51
N MET A 64 -0.15 11.28 12.09
CA MET A 64 1.02 10.69 11.43
C MET A 64 2.12 10.41 12.44
N GLY A 65 2.87 9.34 12.26
CA GLY A 65 3.88 8.89 13.21
C GLY A 65 3.37 7.80 14.14
N SER A 66 4.18 7.38 15.11
CA SER A 66 3.88 6.30 16.05
C SER A 66 4.20 6.68 17.50
N THR A 67 3.38 6.20 18.41
CA THR A 67 3.59 6.41 19.86
C THR A 67 4.75 5.56 20.36
N ALA A 68 5.35 5.98 21.50
CA ALA A 68 6.36 5.17 22.19
C ALA A 68 5.84 3.76 22.55
N ALA A 69 4.55 3.63 22.88
CA ALA A 69 3.91 2.34 23.15
C ALA A 69 3.84 1.47 21.89
N GLU A 70 3.47 2.05 20.76
CA GLU A 70 3.44 1.37 19.46
C GLU A 70 4.83 0.90 19.03
N LYS A 71 5.84 1.78 19.10
CA LYS A 71 7.24 1.46 18.79
C LYS A 71 7.75 0.29 19.64
N LYS A 72 7.47 0.34 20.96
CA LYS A 72 7.82 -0.74 21.89
C LYS A 72 7.13 -2.06 21.55
N TRP A 73 5.84 -2.01 21.22
CA TRP A 73 5.08 -3.18 20.79
C TRP A 73 5.66 -3.78 19.50
N ALA A 74 5.98 -2.93 18.52
CA ALA A 74 6.50 -3.35 17.23
C ALA A 74 7.77 -4.20 17.32
N VAL A 75 8.69 -3.87 18.23
CA VAL A 75 9.93 -4.63 18.47
C VAL A 75 9.80 -5.65 19.61
N GLY A 76 8.64 -5.74 20.23
CA GLY A 76 8.33 -6.75 21.25
C GLY A 76 7.98 -8.12 20.66
N GLN A 77 7.62 -9.06 21.51
CA GLN A 77 7.31 -10.45 21.15
C GLN A 77 6.19 -10.54 20.10
N ASP A 78 5.12 -9.78 20.26
CA ASP A 78 3.95 -9.83 19.34
C ASP A 78 4.22 -9.15 18.02
N GLY A 79 4.97 -8.05 18.03
CA GLY A 79 5.35 -7.32 16.83
C GLY A 79 6.48 -7.96 16.06
N GLY A 80 7.45 -8.54 16.74
CA GLY A 80 8.56 -9.33 16.17
C GLY A 80 9.56 -8.56 15.31
N ALA A 81 9.50 -7.23 15.28
CA ALA A 81 10.31 -6.42 14.36
C ALA A 81 11.74 -6.14 14.88
N GLU A 82 12.14 -6.68 16.03
CA GLU A 82 13.47 -6.47 16.61
C GLU A 82 14.59 -6.86 15.64
N PHE A 83 14.40 -7.95 14.92
CA PHE A 83 15.40 -8.50 13.98
C PHE A 83 15.19 -8.11 12.53
N SER A 84 14.14 -7.35 12.22
CA SER A 84 13.82 -6.92 10.86
C SER A 84 14.52 -5.61 10.49
N SER A 85 14.49 -5.28 9.20
CA SER A 85 15.01 -4.00 8.69
C SER A 85 14.45 -2.83 9.49
N GLY A 86 15.31 -2.04 10.10
CA GLY A 86 14.92 -0.86 10.88
C GLY A 86 14.45 -1.14 12.32
N GLY A 87 14.49 -2.39 12.83
CA GLY A 87 14.02 -2.71 14.19
C GLY A 87 14.55 -1.79 15.26
N GLY A 88 15.88 -1.64 15.38
CA GLY A 88 16.54 -0.80 16.38
C GLY A 88 16.51 0.72 16.10
N VAL A 89 16.03 1.15 14.93
CA VAL A 89 16.03 2.56 14.50
C VAL A 89 14.63 3.10 14.18
N ARG A 90 13.57 2.36 14.55
CA ARG A 90 12.18 2.78 14.29
C ARG A 90 11.85 4.14 14.86
N GLU A 91 12.37 4.47 16.04
CA GLU A 91 12.15 5.77 16.65
C GLU A 91 12.58 6.93 15.74
N SER A 92 13.67 6.75 14.98
CA SER A 92 14.14 7.73 14.03
C SER A 92 13.37 7.73 12.71
N PHE A 93 12.76 6.61 12.31
CA PHE A 93 12.09 6.47 11.01
C PHE A 93 10.64 6.94 11.06
N GLU A 94 9.91 6.58 12.12
CA GLU A 94 8.46 6.80 12.17
C GLU A 94 8.09 8.17 12.76
N GLY A 95 8.97 8.78 13.53
CA GLY A 95 8.71 10.04 14.22
C GLY A 95 7.67 9.92 15.35
N GLU A 96 7.45 11.02 16.06
CA GLU A 96 6.39 11.13 17.08
C GLU A 96 5.04 11.43 16.42
N PRO A 97 3.90 11.04 17.04
CA PRO A 97 2.59 11.36 16.53
C PRO A 97 2.39 12.88 16.37
N ARG A 98 2.01 13.30 15.19
CA ARG A 98 1.68 14.70 14.89
C ARG A 98 0.42 14.78 14.05
N ARG A 99 -0.38 15.83 14.26
CA ARG A 99 -1.57 16.06 13.45
C ARG A 99 -1.18 16.59 12.08
N MET A 100 -1.69 15.92 11.06
CA MET A 100 -1.50 16.27 9.65
C MET A 100 -2.86 16.52 9.01
N GLN A 101 -2.89 17.35 7.97
CA GLN A 101 -4.09 17.66 7.21
C GLN A 101 -3.90 17.31 5.73
N VAL A 102 -4.81 16.54 5.19
CA VAL A 102 -5.00 16.37 3.74
C VAL A 102 -6.07 17.38 3.31
N LYS A 103 -5.64 18.46 2.65
CA LYS A 103 -6.50 19.62 2.36
C LYS A 103 -7.48 19.37 1.22
N ASP A 104 -7.03 18.63 0.20
CA ASP A 104 -7.80 18.35 -1.00
C ASP A 104 -8.17 16.88 -1.06
N GLY A 105 -9.40 16.57 -1.45
CA GLY A 105 -9.79 15.20 -1.76
C GLY A 105 -9.01 14.69 -2.99
N PHE A 106 -8.79 13.38 -3.02
CA PHE A 106 -8.10 12.72 -4.13
C PHE A 106 -8.68 11.33 -4.37
N TRP A 107 -8.36 10.73 -5.49
CA TRP A 107 -8.72 9.35 -5.79
C TRP A 107 -7.50 8.45 -5.61
N MET A 108 -7.68 7.28 -5.02
CA MET A 108 -6.61 6.31 -4.81
C MET A 108 -7.02 4.94 -5.36
N GLY A 109 -6.08 4.22 -5.97
CA GLY A 109 -6.30 2.84 -6.38
C GLY A 109 -6.83 2.00 -5.23
N ARG A 110 -7.97 1.30 -5.45
CA ARG A 110 -8.53 0.40 -4.43
C ARG A 110 -7.49 -0.61 -3.96
N THR A 111 -6.69 -1.07 -4.90
CA THR A 111 -5.62 -2.04 -4.72
C THR A 111 -4.31 -1.48 -5.24
N GLU A 112 -3.24 -2.20 -5.08
CA GLU A 112 -2.01 -2.03 -5.83
C GLU A 112 -2.27 -2.23 -7.33
N VAL A 113 -1.38 -1.71 -8.17
CA VAL A 113 -1.40 -1.97 -9.61
C VAL A 113 -1.07 -3.44 -9.85
N THR A 114 -1.92 -4.12 -10.64
CA THR A 114 -1.75 -5.54 -10.91
C THR A 114 -0.82 -5.81 -12.10
N VAL A 115 -0.35 -7.06 -12.17
CA VAL A 115 0.42 -7.58 -13.32
C VAL A 115 -0.33 -7.37 -14.64
N ALA A 116 -1.64 -7.67 -14.69
CA ALA A 116 -2.45 -7.44 -15.89
C ALA A 116 -2.49 -5.96 -16.30
N GLN A 117 -2.66 -5.06 -15.35
CA GLN A 117 -2.71 -3.62 -15.59
C GLN A 117 -1.36 -3.08 -16.10
N PHE A 118 -0.26 -3.48 -15.46
CA PHE A 118 1.08 -3.08 -15.88
C PHE A 118 1.46 -3.68 -17.24
N ARG A 119 1.02 -4.91 -17.54
CA ARG A 119 1.22 -5.54 -18.84
C ARG A 119 0.59 -4.71 -19.97
N VAL A 120 -0.62 -4.19 -19.80
CA VAL A 120 -1.26 -3.32 -20.80
C VAL A 120 -0.38 -2.11 -21.12
N PHE A 121 0.20 -1.48 -20.09
CA PHE A 121 1.14 -0.38 -20.28
C PHE A 121 2.39 -0.81 -21.05
N ALA A 122 3.05 -1.87 -20.58
CA ALA A 122 4.31 -2.33 -21.17
C ALA A 122 4.13 -2.76 -22.63
N ASP A 123 3.07 -3.53 -22.93
CA ASP A 123 2.82 -4.05 -24.27
C ASP A 123 2.40 -2.94 -25.27
N ARG A 124 1.60 -1.96 -24.84
CA ARG A 124 1.18 -0.84 -25.69
C ARG A 124 2.27 0.18 -26.00
N THR A 125 3.26 0.27 -25.11
CA THR A 125 4.33 1.28 -25.23
C THR A 125 5.68 0.69 -25.65
N GLY A 126 5.84 -0.64 -25.58
CA GLY A 126 7.15 -1.28 -25.69
C GLY A 126 8.08 -0.92 -24.53
N PHE A 127 7.50 -0.63 -23.35
CA PHE A 127 8.27 -0.19 -22.19
C PHE A 127 9.15 -1.32 -21.67
N VAL A 128 10.41 -0.97 -21.36
CA VAL A 128 11.41 -1.86 -20.78
C VAL A 128 11.77 -1.32 -19.40
N THR A 129 11.49 -2.09 -18.35
CA THR A 129 11.76 -1.71 -16.96
C THR A 129 13.25 -1.63 -16.67
N ASP A 130 13.62 -0.93 -15.57
CA ASP A 130 15.01 -0.85 -15.16
C ASP A 130 15.64 -2.24 -14.93
N ALA A 131 14.86 -3.19 -14.41
CA ALA A 131 15.29 -4.58 -14.23
C ALA A 131 15.50 -5.34 -15.57
N GLU A 132 14.74 -4.98 -16.62
CA GLU A 132 14.83 -5.62 -17.96
C GLU A 132 15.90 -5.00 -18.87
N LYS A 133 16.47 -3.85 -18.50
CA LYS A 133 17.57 -3.21 -19.25
C LYS A 133 18.84 -4.07 -19.19
N PRO A 134 19.75 -3.95 -20.19
CA PRO A 134 21.05 -4.63 -20.13
C PRO A 134 21.80 -4.34 -18.83
N GLY A 135 22.15 -5.38 -18.08
CA GLY A 135 22.79 -5.28 -16.76
C GLY A 135 21.84 -4.94 -15.62
N GLY A 136 20.53 -4.83 -15.91
CA GLY A 136 19.50 -4.66 -14.89
C GLY A 136 19.41 -5.87 -13.97
N LYS A 137 19.07 -5.60 -12.70
CA LYS A 137 18.91 -6.60 -11.65
C LYS A 137 17.71 -6.23 -10.80
N THR A 138 17.16 -7.24 -10.14
CA THR A 138 16.12 -7.05 -9.13
C THR A 138 16.33 -8.01 -7.97
N GLN A 139 15.89 -7.62 -6.78
CA GLN A 139 15.95 -8.48 -5.60
C GLN A 139 14.83 -9.52 -5.69
N CYS A 140 15.20 -10.80 -5.67
CA CYS A 140 14.25 -11.90 -5.76
C CYS A 140 14.49 -12.95 -4.70
N PHE A 141 13.47 -13.75 -4.44
CA PHE A 141 13.54 -14.86 -3.49
C PHE A 141 14.36 -16.03 -4.08
N ASP A 142 15.44 -16.42 -3.41
CA ASP A 142 16.21 -17.61 -3.79
C ASP A 142 15.76 -18.83 -2.96
N ARG A 143 15.04 -19.74 -3.61
CA ARG A 143 14.58 -20.99 -2.99
C ARG A 143 15.70 -21.96 -2.61
N ASN A 144 16.87 -21.82 -3.24
CA ASN A 144 18.03 -22.68 -3.00
C ASN A 144 18.98 -22.06 -1.98
N TRP A 145 18.58 -20.91 -1.43
CA TRP A 145 19.39 -20.22 -0.46
C TRP A 145 19.57 -21.07 0.80
N ILE A 146 20.83 -21.29 1.18
CA ILE A 146 21.18 -21.99 2.41
C ILE A 146 21.69 -20.93 3.40
N PRO A 147 21.19 -20.93 4.66
CA PRO A 147 21.68 -20.03 5.69
C PRO A 147 23.20 -20.12 5.81
N GLN A 148 23.91 -19.11 5.32
CA GLN A 148 25.33 -18.97 5.59
C GLN A 148 25.46 -18.08 6.82
N HIS A 149 26.01 -18.61 7.89
CA HIS A 149 26.35 -17.84 9.07
C HIS A 149 27.49 -16.88 8.69
N GLY A 150 27.10 -15.74 8.13
CA GLY A 150 28.04 -14.71 7.70
C GLY A 150 28.54 -13.91 8.90
N ASN A 151 29.82 -13.52 8.87
CA ASN A 151 30.47 -12.66 9.87
C ASN A 151 29.95 -11.22 9.93
N SER A 152 28.81 -10.90 9.27
CA SER A 152 28.30 -9.53 9.14
C SER A 152 27.40 -9.06 10.29
N GLY A 153 27.07 -9.94 11.24
CA GLY A 153 26.14 -9.63 12.34
C GLY A 153 24.69 -9.37 11.91
N LYS A 154 24.39 -9.47 10.60
CA LYS A 154 23.02 -9.41 10.09
C LYS A 154 22.53 -10.83 9.83
N PRO A 155 21.27 -11.16 10.18
CA PRO A 155 20.71 -12.44 9.81
C PRO A 155 20.73 -12.55 8.29
N PRO A 156 21.13 -13.72 7.78
CA PRO A 156 21.07 -13.98 6.36
C PRO A 156 19.61 -14.00 5.89
N HIS A 157 19.33 -13.53 4.68
CA HIS A 157 17.99 -13.52 4.12
C HIS A 157 17.99 -14.09 2.69
N PRO A 158 16.89 -14.71 2.26
CA PRO A 158 16.82 -15.40 0.97
C PRO A 158 16.60 -14.47 -0.23
N TRP A 159 16.60 -13.16 -0.05
CA TRP A 159 16.50 -12.20 -1.15
C TRP A 159 17.88 -11.82 -1.66
N VAL A 160 18.12 -12.11 -2.94
CA VAL A 160 19.38 -11.84 -3.62
C VAL A 160 19.15 -11.11 -4.92
N GLU A 161 20.12 -10.33 -5.36
CA GLU A 161 20.09 -9.73 -6.69
C GLU A 161 20.15 -10.80 -7.77
N MET A 162 19.20 -10.77 -8.69
CA MET A 162 19.14 -11.69 -9.83
C MET A 162 19.08 -10.92 -11.14
N GLU A 163 19.89 -11.34 -12.08
CA GLU A 163 19.77 -10.95 -13.49
C GLU A 163 18.66 -11.76 -14.19
N ASN A 164 18.11 -11.22 -15.26
CA ASN A 164 17.04 -11.86 -16.06
C ASN A 164 15.77 -12.16 -15.29
N LYS A 165 15.54 -11.45 -14.16
CA LYS A 165 14.27 -11.42 -13.44
C LYS A 165 13.65 -10.04 -13.57
N SER A 166 12.32 -9.99 -13.57
CA SER A 166 11.55 -8.76 -13.74
C SER A 166 10.11 -8.96 -13.26
N TRP A 167 9.27 -7.97 -13.44
CA TRP A 167 7.84 -8.07 -13.18
C TRP A 167 7.14 -9.23 -13.92
N ARG A 168 7.72 -9.74 -15.00
CA ARG A 168 7.18 -10.89 -15.77
C ARG A 168 7.48 -12.23 -15.10
N ASP A 169 8.59 -12.31 -14.40
CA ASP A 169 9.05 -13.45 -13.61
C ASP A 169 9.80 -12.95 -12.37
N PRO A 170 9.08 -12.56 -11.33
CA PRO A 170 9.66 -11.96 -10.12
C PRO A 170 10.32 -12.98 -9.20
N ASN A 171 10.24 -14.26 -9.50
CA ASN A 171 10.79 -15.35 -8.66
C ASN A 171 10.37 -15.26 -7.18
N HIS A 172 9.14 -14.82 -6.91
CA HIS A 172 8.61 -14.66 -5.55
C HIS A 172 8.06 -15.97 -4.94
N GLY A 173 8.45 -17.10 -5.48
CA GLY A 173 8.18 -18.40 -4.89
C GLY A 173 6.90 -19.07 -5.34
N VAL A 174 5.95 -18.38 -5.96
CA VAL A 174 4.70 -18.90 -6.51
C VAL A 174 4.57 -18.54 -7.99
N VAL A 175 3.63 -19.17 -8.69
CA VAL A 175 3.37 -18.87 -10.11
C VAL A 175 2.72 -17.50 -10.22
N GLN A 176 3.28 -16.63 -11.06
CA GLN A 176 2.77 -15.29 -11.32
C GLN A 176 1.34 -15.34 -11.87
N GLN A 177 0.45 -14.55 -11.33
CA GLN A 177 -0.95 -14.41 -11.75
C GLN A 177 -1.22 -12.97 -12.24
N ASP A 178 -2.25 -12.80 -13.03
CA ASP A 178 -2.65 -11.50 -13.58
C ASP A 178 -3.20 -10.54 -12.54
N ASP A 179 -3.78 -11.07 -11.48
CA ASP A 179 -4.38 -10.35 -10.36
C ASP A 179 -3.42 -10.16 -9.17
N PHE A 180 -2.16 -10.58 -9.30
CA PHE A 180 -1.15 -10.27 -8.30
C PHE A 180 -0.68 -8.82 -8.42
N PRO A 181 -0.23 -8.17 -7.33
CA PRO A 181 0.43 -6.87 -7.42
C PRO A 181 1.68 -6.98 -8.31
N VAL A 182 1.90 -5.98 -9.15
CA VAL A 182 3.14 -5.92 -9.94
C VAL A 182 4.30 -5.55 -9.03
N VAL A 183 5.36 -6.34 -9.09
CA VAL A 183 6.60 -6.19 -8.32
C VAL A 183 7.81 -6.23 -9.26
N CYS A 184 9.02 -6.07 -8.76
CA CYS A 184 10.24 -5.98 -9.57
C CYS A 184 10.20 -4.82 -10.58
N VAL A 185 9.55 -3.74 -10.21
CA VAL A 185 9.47 -2.46 -10.92
C VAL A 185 10.10 -1.37 -10.06
N SER A 186 10.89 -0.50 -10.67
CA SER A 186 11.55 0.60 -9.96
C SER A 186 10.61 1.79 -9.74
N TYR A 187 11.02 2.73 -8.89
CA TYR A 187 10.33 4.00 -8.71
C TYR A 187 10.13 4.75 -10.05
N ASN A 188 11.14 4.72 -10.92
CA ASN A 188 11.05 5.32 -12.25
C ASN A 188 10.04 4.60 -13.16
N ASP A 189 9.97 3.26 -13.08
CA ASP A 189 9.01 2.47 -13.84
C ASP A 189 7.57 2.79 -13.40
N MET A 190 7.33 2.88 -12.09
CA MET A 190 6.03 3.23 -11.50
C MET A 190 5.57 4.62 -11.93
N LYS A 191 6.46 5.60 -11.92
CA LYS A 191 6.17 6.96 -12.42
C LYS A 191 5.87 6.96 -13.92
N SER A 192 6.56 6.12 -14.70
CA SER A 192 6.32 5.98 -16.13
C SER A 192 4.93 5.42 -16.42
N PHE A 193 4.47 4.44 -15.63
CA PHE A 193 3.08 3.94 -15.68
C PHE A 193 2.08 5.06 -15.40
N CYS A 194 2.27 5.83 -14.34
CA CYS A 194 1.39 6.94 -13.97
C CYS A 194 1.34 8.03 -15.06
N ALA A 195 2.49 8.37 -15.65
CA ALA A 195 2.57 9.35 -16.74
C ALA A 195 1.85 8.85 -18.00
N TRP A 196 2.02 7.57 -18.35
CA TRP A 196 1.29 6.95 -19.44
C TRP A 196 -0.22 7.01 -19.22
N LEU A 197 -0.70 6.62 -18.02
CA LEU A 197 -2.12 6.63 -17.69
C LEU A 197 -2.71 8.04 -17.78
N THR A 198 -1.99 9.05 -17.26
CA THR A 198 -2.36 10.45 -17.39
C THR A 198 -2.52 10.86 -18.85
N LYS A 199 -1.58 10.45 -19.72
CA LYS A 199 -1.65 10.76 -21.16
C LYS A 199 -2.82 10.05 -21.83
N GLN A 200 -3.10 8.79 -21.49
CA GLN A 200 -4.22 8.02 -22.05
C GLN A 200 -5.56 8.68 -21.73
N GLU A 201 -5.80 8.96 -20.44
CA GLU A 201 -7.04 9.57 -19.97
C GLU A 201 -7.22 11.01 -20.52
N ARG A 202 -6.14 11.77 -20.61
CA ARG A 202 -6.17 13.12 -21.23
C ARG A 202 -6.54 13.05 -22.70
N ASN A 203 -5.97 12.12 -23.45
CA ASN A 203 -6.28 11.93 -24.88
C ASN A 203 -7.72 11.43 -25.09
N ALA A 204 -8.26 10.65 -24.15
CA ALA A 204 -9.64 10.18 -24.16
C ALA A 204 -10.65 11.27 -23.73
N GLY A 205 -10.18 12.40 -23.18
CA GLY A 205 -11.04 13.45 -22.63
C GLY A 205 -11.76 13.07 -21.35
N THR A 206 -11.26 12.05 -20.63
CA THR A 206 -11.84 11.53 -19.39
C THR A 206 -11.12 12.01 -18.14
N LEU A 207 -9.89 12.56 -18.29
CA LEU A 207 -9.11 13.11 -17.19
C LEU A 207 -9.69 14.46 -16.73
N PRO A 208 -10.05 14.64 -15.45
CA PRO A 208 -10.50 15.93 -14.95
C PRO A 208 -9.42 17.01 -15.09
N ASP A 209 -9.84 18.26 -15.32
CA ASP A 209 -8.92 19.40 -15.46
C ASP A 209 -8.04 19.57 -14.22
N GLY A 210 -6.76 19.82 -14.45
CA GLY A 210 -5.77 20.04 -13.39
C GLY A 210 -5.35 18.75 -12.64
N MET A 211 -5.91 17.58 -12.99
CA MET A 211 -5.54 16.31 -12.36
C MET A 211 -4.52 15.52 -13.18
N ILE A 212 -3.75 14.69 -12.47
CA ILE A 212 -2.80 13.74 -13.04
C ILE A 212 -2.84 12.43 -12.24
N TYR A 213 -2.51 11.33 -12.89
CA TYR A 213 -2.15 10.09 -12.18
C TYR A 213 -0.69 10.18 -11.73
N ARG A 214 -0.45 9.82 -10.50
CA ARG A 214 0.86 9.81 -9.84
C ARG A 214 0.90 8.79 -8.72
N LEU A 215 2.05 8.59 -8.11
CA LEU A 215 2.11 7.93 -6.81
C LEU A 215 1.44 8.82 -5.76
N PRO A 216 0.85 8.25 -4.70
CA PRO A 216 0.39 9.04 -3.56
C PRO A 216 1.57 9.72 -2.88
N THR A 217 1.39 10.89 -2.29
CA THR A 217 2.35 11.38 -1.31
C THR A 217 2.34 10.46 -0.08
N GLU A 218 3.41 10.47 0.69
CA GLU A 218 3.47 9.68 1.92
C GLU A 218 2.34 10.04 2.90
N ALA A 219 2.01 11.32 2.99
CA ALA A 219 0.90 11.80 3.83
C ALA A 219 -0.47 11.33 3.31
N GLU A 220 -0.70 11.37 1.99
CA GLU A 220 -1.93 10.84 1.38
C GLU A 220 -2.05 9.34 1.61
N TRP A 221 -0.95 8.58 1.45
CA TRP A 221 -0.95 7.14 1.70
C TRP A 221 -1.25 6.83 3.16
N ALA A 222 -0.58 7.51 4.10
CA ALA A 222 -0.77 7.30 5.54
C ALA A 222 -2.18 7.65 6.01
N PHE A 223 -2.76 8.72 5.48
CA PHE A 223 -4.16 9.10 5.73
C PHE A 223 -5.13 8.04 5.19
N ALA A 224 -4.94 7.64 3.94
CA ALA A 224 -5.76 6.64 3.28
C ALA A 224 -5.69 5.27 3.99
N CYS A 225 -4.49 4.85 4.43
CA CYS A 225 -4.28 3.62 5.17
C CYS A 225 -5.11 3.57 6.47
N ARG A 226 -5.22 4.68 7.18
CA ARG A 226 -6.01 4.73 8.42
C ARG A 226 -7.53 4.60 8.22
N GLY A 227 -8.02 4.69 6.99
CA GLY A 227 -9.43 4.42 6.68
C GLY A 227 -10.42 5.35 7.38
N GLY A 228 -10.05 6.63 7.62
CA GLY A 228 -10.89 7.62 8.31
C GLY A 228 -10.71 7.65 9.84
N ARG A 229 -9.78 6.89 10.41
CA ARG A 229 -9.44 6.99 11.85
C ARG A 229 -8.46 8.15 12.07
N ASP A 230 -8.71 8.90 13.13
CA ASP A 230 -7.88 10.05 13.55
C ASP A 230 -7.04 9.74 14.82
N ASP A 231 -7.10 8.50 15.29
CA ASP A 231 -6.34 8.01 16.43
C ASP A 231 -4.96 7.47 16.03
N SER A 232 -4.15 7.11 17.03
CA SER A 232 -2.83 6.50 16.83
C SER A 232 -2.90 4.97 16.88
N SER A 233 -3.93 4.36 16.30
CA SER A 233 -4.03 2.92 16.20
C SER A 233 -2.91 2.34 15.33
N TYR A 234 -2.42 1.15 15.69
CA TYR A 234 -1.35 0.45 14.97
C TYR A 234 -1.78 0.05 13.58
N PHE A 235 -3.01 -0.46 13.47
CA PHE A 235 -3.64 -0.92 12.24
C PHE A 235 -4.92 -0.13 11.97
N TRP A 236 -5.40 -0.17 10.72
CA TRP A 236 -6.65 0.51 10.36
C TRP A 236 -7.90 -0.06 11.06
N TRP A 237 -7.83 -1.27 11.64
CA TRP A 237 -8.90 -1.87 12.45
C TRP A 237 -8.74 -1.65 13.95
N GLY A 238 -7.62 -1.14 14.43
CA GLY A 238 -7.31 -0.94 15.85
C GLY A 238 -5.96 -1.52 16.25
N ASN A 239 -5.84 -2.00 17.49
CA ASN A 239 -4.56 -2.49 18.03
C ASN A 239 -4.52 -4.00 18.28
N ASP A 240 -5.65 -4.71 18.17
CA ASP A 240 -5.69 -6.15 18.39
C ASP A 240 -5.19 -6.89 17.13
N LEU A 241 -4.08 -7.61 17.27
CA LEU A 241 -3.51 -8.40 16.18
C LEU A 241 -4.43 -9.57 15.77
N ASN A 242 -5.29 -10.09 16.66
CA ASN A 242 -6.22 -11.16 16.30
C ASN A 242 -7.26 -10.73 15.27
N ASP A 243 -7.54 -9.44 15.18
CA ASP A 243 -8.43 -8.88 14.15
C ASP A 243 -7.79 -8.84 12.76
N ALA A 244 -6.48 -9.14 12.65
CA ALA A 244 -5.78 -9.24 11.36
C ALA A 244 -6.23 -10.45 10.51
N LYS A 245 -6.91 -11.45 11.12
CA LYS A 245 -7.37 -12.65 10.39
C LYS A 245 -8.28 -12.29 9.21
N GLY A 246 -7.83 -12.66 7.99
CA GLY A 246 -8.53 -12.34 6.74
C GLY A 246 -8.50 -10.86 6.38
N ARG A 247 -7.46 -10.13 6.77
CA ARG A 247 -7.25 -8.70 6.46
C ARG A 247 -5.82 -8.36 6.03
N LEU A 248 -4.86 -9.26 6.28
CA LEU A 248 -3.45 -8.96 6.25
C LEU A 248 -2.66 -10.16 5.74
N ASN A 249 -1.94 -9.98 4.63
CA ASN A 249 -0.98 -10.95 4.11
C ASN A 249 0.43 -10.56 4.54
N ILE A 250 0.93 -11.23 5.57
CA ILE A 250 2.30 -11.12 6.08
C ILE A 250 2.83 -12.51 6.44
N SER A 251 4.00 -12.60 7.01
CA SER A 251 4.53 -13.87 7.46
C SER A 251 3.59 -14.58 8.45
N ALA A 252 3.04 -15.72 8.03
CA ALA A 252 2.11 -16.56 8.76
C ALA A 252 2.63 -18.01 8.87
N ILE A 253 1.90 -18.89 9.53
CA ILE A 253 2.33 -20.31 9.67
C ILE A 253 2.35 -21.07 8.37
N ASP A 254 1.60 -20.64 7.35
CA ASP A 254 1.57 -21.19 6.00
C ASP A 254 2.57 -20.53 5.05
N PHE A 255 3.32 -19.55 5.51
CA PHE A 255 4.49 -19.07 4.78
C PHE A 255 5.42 -20.23 4.46
N LEU A 256 6.10 -20.22 3.31
CA LEU A 256 6.98 -21.29 2.86
C LEU A 256 7.81 -21.84 4.02
N PRO A 257 7.87 -23.19 4.17
CA PRO A 257 8.59 -23.83 5.26
C PRO A 257 10.02 -23.30 5.35
N ASP A 258 10.64 -23.40 6.48
CA ASP A 258 12.03 -23.04 6.78
C ASP A 258 12.31 -21.59 7.17
N ARG A 259 11.26 -20.74 7.33
CA ARG A 259 11.52 -19.40 7.84
C ARG A 259 12.07 -19.38 9.27
N ASP A 260 11.66 -20.30 10.12
CA ASP A 260 12.11 -20.36 11.52
C ASP A 260 13.62 -20.60 11.63
N GLU A 261 14.23 -21.26 10.62
CA GLU A 261 15.69 -21.43 10.53
C GLU A 261 16.38 -20.16 10.01
N VAL A 262 15.66 -19.35 9.20
CA VAL A 262 16.22 -18.18 8.50
C VAL A 262 16.01 -16.90 9.30
N TRP A 263 14.86 -16.77 9.97
CA TRP A 263 14.47 -15.54 10.63
C TRP A 263 13.60 -15.80 11.85
N PRO A 264 14.18 -15.80 13.06
CA PRO A 264 13.46 -16.08 14.31
C PRO A 264 12.57 -14.90 14.74
N GLY A 265 11.83 -14.28 13.82
CA GLY A 265 10.88 -13.22 14.14
C GLY A 265 9.48 -13.74 14.41
N ALA A 266 8.65 -12.96 15.07
CA ALA A 266 7.25 -13.27 15.23
C ALA A 266 6.57 -13.42 13.86
N ARG A 267 5.78 -14.46 13.71
CA ARG A 267 4.87 -14.65 12.58
C ARG A 267 3.46 -14.80 13.10
N LEU A 268 2.47 -14.61 12.24
CA LEU A 268 1.10 -14.88 12.64
C LEU A 268 0.97 -16.35 13.04
N PRO A 269 0.39 -16.66 14.23
CA PRO A 269 0.23 -18.02 14.71
C PRO A 269 -0.96 -18.75 14.05
N TRP A 270 -1.48 -18.21 12.95
CA TRP A 270 -2.55 -18.78 12.12
C TRP A 270 -2.20 -18.60 10.65
N SER A 271 -2.88 -19.36 9.77
CA SER A 271 -2.79 -19.18 8.32
C SER A 271 -3.45 -17.87 7.91
N ASP A 272 -2.79 -17.08 7.09
CA ASP A 272 -3.38 -15.92 6.42
C ASP A 272 -4.01 -16.31 5.06
N GLY A 273 -3.78 -17.53 4.59
CA GLY A 273 -4.33 -18.08 3.36
C GLY A 273 -3.34 -18.10 2.20
N PHE A 274 -2.15 -17.51 2.34
CA PHE A 274 -1.19 -17.35 1.26
C PHE A 274 0.22 -17.72 1.71
N ALA A 275 0.90 -18.55 0.93
CA ALA A 275 2.28 -18.94 1.22
C ALA A 275 3.31 -17.84 0.92
N MET A 276 2.97 -16.91 0.05
CA MET A 276 3.78 -15.77 -0.40
C MET A 276 2.83 -14.60 -0.77
N VAL A 277 3.05 -13.96 -1.92
CA VAL A 277 2.18 -12.91 -2.45
C VAL A 277 0.75 -13.42 -2.67
N SER A 278 -0.24 -12.58 -2.40
CA SER A 278 -1.66 -12.84 -2.62
C SER A 278 -2.18 -12.12 -3.86
N PRO A 279 -3.32 -12.56 -4.45
CA PRO A 279 -4.09 -11.70 -5.34
C PRO A 279 -4.48 -10.40 -4.64
N VAL A 280 -4.52 -9.28 -5.36
CA VAL A 280 -5.03 -8.03 -4.81
C VAL A 280 -6.50 -8.19 -4.40
N ASP A 281 -6.90 -7.53 -3.31
CA ASP A 281 -8.24 -7.65 -2.70
C ASP A 281 -8.63 -9.12 -2.36
N GLY A 282 -7.63 -9.96 -2.10
CA GLY A 282 -7.81 -11.40 -1.85
C GLY A 282 -8.68 -11.71 -0.62
N TYR A 283 -8.84 -10.76 0.29
CA TYR A 283 -9.72 -10.88 1.46
C TYR A 283 -11.10 -10.24 1.26
N GLY A 284 -11.36 -9.63 0.08
CA GLY A 284 -12.61 -8.95 -0.22
C GLY A 284 -12.97 -7.87 0.79
N GLU A 285 -14.25 -7.69 1.07
CA GLU A 285 -14.74 -6.63 1.97
C GLU A 285 -14.09 -6.65 3.36
N ARG A 286 -13.69 -7.83 3.85
CA ARG A 286 -13.05 -7.97 5.16
C ARG A 286 -11.65 -7.35 5.18
N GLY A 287 -10.93 -7.39 4.07
CA GLY A 287 -9.59 -6.80 3.91
C GLY A 287 -9.61 -5.30 3.61
N ARG A 288 -10.78 -4.71 3.38
CA ARG A 288 -10.91 -3.30 3.04
C ARG A 288 -11.05 -2.43 4.28
N ASN A 289 -10.34 -1.31 4.29
CA ASN A 289 -10.43 -0.34 5.38
C ASN A 289 -11.71 0.54 5.28
N GLY A 290 -11.86 1.51 6.18
CA GLY A 290 -13.04 2.38 6.25
C GLY A 290 -13.28 3.25 5.02
N PHE A 291 -12.29 3.45 4.15
CA PHE A 291 -12.46 4.08 2.84
C PHE A 291 -12.72 3.06 1.71
N GLY A 292 -12.72 1.78 2.00
CA GLY A 292 -12.90 0.71 1.02
C GLY A 292 -11.63 0.38 0.22
N LEU A 293 -10.45 0.77 0.69
CA LEU A 293 -9.16 0.40 0.13
C LEU A 293 -8.74 -0.97 0.65
N ALA A 294 -8.27 -1.84 -0.24
CA ALA A 294 -7.75 -3.16 0.09
C ALA A 294 -6.22 -3.14 0.21
N ASP A 295 -5.69 -4.12 0.93
CA ASP A 295 -4.26 -4.48 1.01
C ASP A 295 -3.33 -3.32 1.41
N MET A 296 -3.87 -2.32 2.16
CA MET A 296 -3.06 -1.20 2.65
C MET A 296 -1.96 -1.62 3.63
N LEU A 297 -2.06 -2.82 4.19
CA LEU A 297 -1.07 -3.39 5.10
C LEU A 297 -0.78 -4.83 4.66
N GLY A 298 0.51 -5.19 4.60
CA GLY A 298 0.96 -6.49 4.07
C GLY A 298 0.92 -6.53 2.53
N GLY A 299 0.91 -7.72 1.94
CA GLY A 299 0.98 -7.88 0.50
C GLY A 299 2.34 -7.45 -0.04
N VAL A 300 2.47 -6.22 -0.51
CA VAL A 300 3.75 -5.64 -0.95
C VAL A 300 3.99 -4.26 -0.34
N TRP A 301 5.25 -3.89 -0.16
CA TRP A 301 5.61 -2.51 0.13
C TRP A 301 5.15 -1.61 -1.00
N GLU A 302 4.54 -0.49 -0.67
CA GLU A 302 4.05 0.47 -1.64
C GLU A 302 4.88 1.74 -1.66
N LEU A 303 5.46 2.05 -2.82
CA LEU A 303 6.25 3.26 -3.00
C LEU A 303 5.35 4.49 -3.06
N THR A 304 5.80 5.55 -2.41
CA THR A 304 5.16 6.87 -2.42
C THR A 304 5.96 7.87 -3.25
N LEU A 305 5.40 9.05 -3.48
CA LEU A 305 6.07 10.11 -4.25
C LEU A 305 7.28 10.70 -3.52
N ASP A 306 7.29 10.60 -2.18
CA ASP A 306 8.26 11.25 -1.31
C ASP A 306 9.58 10.47 -1.22
N HIS A 307 10.63 11.19 -0.81
CA HIS A 307 11.93 10.60 -0.54
C HIS A 307 12.19 10.57 0.96
N PHE A 308 12.84 9.51 1.40
CA PHE A 308 13.11 9.24 2.79
C PHE A 308 14.15 10.20 3.37
N ASP A 309 13.81 10.87 4.45
CA ASP A 309 14.75 11.61 5.29
C ASP A 309 15.07 10.79 6.56
N PRO A 310 16.28 10.27 6.70
CA PRO A 310 16.67 9.48 7.88
C PRO A 310 16.73 10.32 9.15
N GLN A 311 16.75 11.65 9.07
CA GLN A 311 16.75 12.55 10.23
C GLN A 311 15.34 12.82 10.78
N GLY A 312 14.32 12.13 10.25
CA GLY A 312 12.96 12.12 10.79
C GLY A 312 12.16 13.39 10.54
N GLY A 313 12.63 14.26 9.68
CA GLY A 313 11.84 15.40 9.21
C GLY A 313 10.65 14.90 8.40
N HIS A 314 9.49 14.83 9.04
CA HIS A 314 8.21 14.71 8.34
C HIS A 314 7.74 16.10 7.86
N GLU A 315 8.63 17.00 7.60
CA GLU A 315 8.28 18.22 6.89
C GLU A 315 7.89 17.80 5.49
N ASP A 316 6.77 18.34 5.00
CA ASP A 316 6.36 18.20 3.61
C ASP A 316 7.53 18.60 2.73
N ILE A 317 8.36 17.63 2.39
CA ILE A 317 9.45 17.86 1.44
C ILE A 317 8.76 17.85 0.09
N HIS A 318 8.35 19.04 -0.32
CA HIS A 318 7.92 19.26 -1.68
C HIS A 318 9.01 18.75 -2.62
N TYR A 319 8.62 18.03 -3.64
CA TYR A 319 9.51 17.43 -4.64
C TYR A 319 10.57 18.42 -5.17
N GLU A 320 10.28 19.72 -5.15
CA GLU A 320 11.20 20.80 -5.56
C GLU A 320 12.38 21.01 -4.59
N ASP A 321 12.22 20.74 -3.29
CA ASP A 321 13.28 20.86 -2.30
C ASP A 321 14.22 19.64 -2.28
N ALA A 322 13.79 18.50 -2.84
CA ALA A 322 14.57 17.25 -2.92
C ALA A 322 15.79 17.36 -3.86
N VAL A 323 15.86 18.38 -4.70
CA VAL A 323 17.01 18.64 -5.61
C VAL A 323 18.34 18.83 -4.85
N LEU A 324 18.28 19.19 -3.58
CA LEU A 324 19.45 19.46 -2.74
C LEU A 324 19.99 18.24 -1.98
N ARG A 325 19.37 17.08 -2.10
CA ARG A 325 19.78 15.86 -1.36
C ARG A 325 20.48 14.87 -2.28
N THR A 326 21.68 14.51 -1.93
CA THR A 326 22.61 13.68 -2.74
C THR A 326 22.23 12.19 -2.79
N VAL A 327 21.24 11.74 -1.99
CA VAL A 327 20.75 10.36 -1.97
C VAL A 327 19.22 10.40 -2.02
N ARG A 328 18.65 9.89 -3.11
CA ARG A 328 17.20 9.77 -3.29
C ARG A 328 16.78 8.36 -2.93
N ASN A 329 16.24 8.19 -1.75
CA ASN A 329 15.66 6.93 -1.29
C ASN A 329 14.14 7.07 -1.25
N PRO A 330 13.39 6.62 -2.26
CA PRO A 330 11.94 6.67 -2.23
C PRO A 330 11.38 6.02 -0.97
N VAL A 331 10.33 6.61 -0.41
CA VAL A 331 9.64 6.05 0.77
C VAL A 331 8.71 4.93 0.34
N CYS A 332 8.75 3.81 1.06
CA CYS A 332 7.76 2.75 0.97
C CYS A 332 7.00 2.55 2.28
N ARG A 333 5.77 2.05 2.17
CA ARG A 333 4.79 1.94 3.23
C ARG A 333 4.08 0.58 3.19
N GLY A 334 3.44 0.18 4.29
CA GLY A 334 2.49 -0.93 4.35
C GLY A 334 3.05 -2.26 4.85
N GLY A 335 4.32 -2.54 4.63
CA GLY A 335 4.87 -3.88 4.83
C GLY A 335 4.62 -4.81 3.65
N ASN A 336 5.15 -6.02 3.69
CA ASN A 336 4.99 -7.00 2.63
C ASN A 336 4.70 -8.41 3.18
N TYR A 337 4.39 -9.36 2.29
CA TYR A 337 4.05 -10.76 2.61
C TYR A 337 5.12 -11.52 3.42
N TYR A 338 6.33 -11.00 3.51
CA TYR A 338 7.41 -11.60 4.30
C TYR A 338 7.59 -10.94 5.66
N ASP A 339 6.99 -9.78 5.88
CA ASP A 339 7.19 -9.00 7.09
C ASP A 339 6.51 -9.62 8.32
N VAL A 340 6.95 -9.16 9.47
CA VAL A 340 6.34 -9.47 10.77
C VAL A 340 5.27 -8.42 11.11
N PRO A 341 4.36 -8.67 12.05
CA PRO A 341 3.30 -7.72 12.41
C PRO A 341 3.79 -6.31 12.73
N GLY A 342 4.94 -6.20 13.40
CA GLY A 342 5.55 -4.92 13.73
C GLY A 342 6.00 -4.09 12.52
N ASN A 343 6.12 -4.69 11.34
CA ASN A 343 6.44 -4.01 10.07
C ASN A 343 5.22 -3.71 9.20
N ALA A 344 4.05 -4.25 9.53
CA ALA A 344 2.83 -4.05 8.75
C ALA A 344 1.82 -3.18 9.53
N ARG A 345 2.21 -1.94 9.84
CA ARG A 345 1.40 -0.98 10.62
C ARG A 345 1.20 0.33 9.83
N CYS A 346 0.16 1.08 10.17
CA CYS A 346 -0.13 2.36 9.52
C CYS A 346 1.01 3.39 9.63
N ALA A 347 1.85 3.31 10.66
CA ALA A 347 2.94 4.25 10.89
C ALA A 347 4.28 3.85 10.27
N VAL A 348 4.43 2.57 9.88
CA VAL A 348 5.71 2.05 9.37
C VAL A 348 6.09 2.74 8.06
N ARG A 349 7.36 3.10 7.96
CA ARG A 349 7.97 3.67 6.76
C ARG A 349 9.40 3.17 6.61
N LEU A 350 9.82 2.96 5.38
CA LEU A 350 11.21 2.64 5.03
C LEU A 350 11.62 3.43 3.79
N GLY A 351 12.93 3.62 3.60
CA GLY A 351 13.50 4.12 2.36
C GLY A 351 14.09 2.98 1.56
N ILE A 352 13.81 2.91 0.27
CA ILE A 352 14.46 1.95 -0.63
C ILE A 352 15.80 2.51 -1.15
N ALA A 353 16.65 1.64 -1.71
CA ALA A 353 18.06 1.98 -1.98
C ALA A 353 18.25 3.09 -3.02
N SER A 354 17.41 3.18 -4.06
CA SER A 354 17.49 4.19 -5.12
C SER A 354 16.25 4.20 -6.02
N ASP A 355 16.14 5.20 -6.90
CA ASP A 355 15.06 5.32 -7.87
C ASP A 355 15.01 4.19 -8.93
N THR A 356 16.13 3.46 -9.09
CA THR A 356 16.26 2.33 -10.03
C THR A 356 16.28 0.97 -9.33
N TYR A 357 16.25 0.94 -8.00
CA TYR A 357 16.14 -0.29 -7.23
C TYR A 357 14.77 -0.94 -7.46
N SER A 358 14.74 -2.25 -7.54
CA SER A 358 13.51 -3.03 -7.61
C SER A 358 13.61 -4.32 -6.80
N ASP A 359 12.50 -4.79 -6.30
CA ASP A 359 12.39 -5.93 -5.40
C ASP A 359 11.09 -6.70 -5.67
N SER A 360 11.10 -7.99 -5.48
CA SER A 360 9.92 -8.85 -5.59
C SER A 360 8.91 -8.65 -4.44
N ARG A 361 9.19 -7.75 -3.53
CA ARG A 361 8.33 -7.37 -2.40
C ARG A 361 7.82 -5.94 -2.49
N ASP A 362 8.25 -5.17 -3.50
CA ASP A 362 7.94 -3.75 -3.67
C ASP A 362 7.03 -3.55 -4.88
N GLY A 363 5.88 -2.94 -4.64
CA GLY A 363 4.87 -2.57 -5.61
C GLY A 363 4.41 -1.13 -5.43
N PHE A 364 3.23 -0.78 -5.96
CA PHE A 364 2.68 0.56 -5.85
C PHE A 364 1.18 0.59 -6.11
N ARG A 365 0.54 1.62 -5.59
CA ARG A 365 -0.80 2.02 -6.04
C ARG A 365 -0.79 3.42 -6.62
N ILE A 366 -1.78 3.73 -7.45
CA ILE A 366 -1.90 5.05 -8.06
C ILE A 366 -2.74 5.99 -7.20
N CYS A 367 -2.50 7.28 -7.43
CA CYS A 367 -3.33 8.38 -6.95
C CYS A 367 -3.73 9.26 -8.15
N LEU A 368 -4.99 9.71 -8.20
CA LEU A 368 -5.46 10.72 -9.14
C LEU A 368 -5.80 11.98 -8.35
N GLY A 369 -5.08 13.05 -8.59
CA GLY A 369 -5.21 14.31 -7.88
C GLY A 369 -4.46 15.44 -8.57
N GLY A 370 -4.35 16.59 -7.92
CA GLY A 370 -3.49 17.68 -8.39
C GLY A 370 -2.01 17.25 -8.44
N PRO A 371 -1.19 17.93 -9.28
CA PRO A 371 0.27 17.76 -9.25
C PRO A 371 0.82 18.14 -7.87
N ARG A 372 1.88 17.47 -7.43
CA ARG A 372 2.56 17.71 -6.15
C ARG A 372 4.04 17.96 -6.40
#